data_282d1a9b754118a9da9d160c08302292
#
_entry.id   282d1a9b754118a9da9d160c08302292
#
_cell.length_a   1.000
_cell.length_b   1.000
_cell.length_c   1.000
_cell.angle_alpha   90.00
_cell.angle_beta   90.00
_cell.angle_gamma   90.00
#
_symmetry.space_group_name_H-M   'P 1'
#
loop_
_entity.id
_entity.type
_entity.pdbx_description
1 polymer ?
#
loop_
_entity_poly.entity_id
_entity_poly.type
_entity_poly.pdbx_seq_one_letter_code
_entity_poly.pdbx_strand_id
1 'polypeptide(L)'
;MDNQHRYRRNPDILLEWGEGAGPVLVDCRRWRKFSVKPVLVGLLHQLDRPLTAEELHDRWQESGHAGEARELLDRLASAGIVQRCAPARAPAEGTAEGGDDCGDDITGAGVPSGGDGWTPYELAVHAQAGRGPVPYARRGAPPPARLSHPEAIEVIALPDGRDTPSRPLAEVLAERRSVRAFAPSPVPLPLIGAFLDRTARVRGYLPPRAYEQTHRSAPSGGGRHSLEVYLLAREVEGLAGGAYHYDPFTHTLHRLSAWTDELAVLQRRTVIDAAAMAEAPPAGIYLASCAGRTTWKYEGMSLSLVYRDTGCLMQTMCLTATDLGLASCLTGAMETPLTAPFLGPHRDRLIHVGNVALGLPTVPSAAPALEPLTGY
;
A
#
# COMPACT_ATOMS: atom_id res chain seq x y z
N MET A 1 36.93 33.12 14.09
CA MET A 1 35.48 33.11 14.41
C MET A 1 35.03 31.70 14.15
N ASP A 2 34.90 30.92 15.22
CA ASP A 2 34.67 29.46 15.16
C ASP A 2 33.20 29.22 14.83
N ASN A 3 32.98 28.67 13.66
CA ASN A 3 31.64 28.41 13.15
C ASN A 3 31.14 27.16 13.88
N GLN A 4 30.44 27.33 15.01
CA GLN A 4 29.92 26.23 15.83
C GLN A 4 28.82 25.49 15.06
N HIS A 5 29.21 24.52 14.25
CA HIS A 5 28.27 23.63 13.58
C HIS A 5 27.48 22.82 14.62
N ARG A 6 26.15 22.79 14.45
CA ARG A 6 25.28 21.91 15.20
C ARG A 6 25.02 20.63 14.39
N TYR A 7 24.88 19.52 15.07
CA TYR A 7 24.66 18.21 14.47
C TYR A 7 23.36 17.64 15.01
N ARG A 8 22.59 17.03 14.12
CA ARG A 8 21.36 16.32 14.44
C ARG A 8 21.40 14.95 13.79
N ARG A 9 20.79 13.95 14.43
CA ARG A 9 20.58 12.64 13.80
C ARG A 9 19.84 12.83 12.48
N ASN A 10 20.30 12.14 11.42
CA ASN A 10 19.58 12.12 10.16
C ASN A 10 18.23 11.40 10.37
N PRO A 11 17.07 12.06 10.13
CA PRO A 11 15.75 11.47 10.31
C PRO A 11 15.48 10.28 9.40
N ASP A 12 16.18 10.17 8.27
CA ASP A 12 16.02 9.08 7.30
C ASP A 12 16.84 7.82 7.66
N ILE A 13 17.35 7.72 8.88
CA ILE A 13 18.06 6.55 9.41
C ILE A 13 17.11 5.68 10.22
N LEU A 14 17.00 4.40 9.83
CA LEU A 14 16.36 3.35 10.62
C LEU A 14 17.42 2.51 11.34
N LEU A 15 17.04 1.96 12.49
CA LEU A 15 17.83 0.98 13.22
C LEU A 15 17.23 -0.42 13.03
N GLU A 16 18.03 -1.34 12.49
CA GLU A 16 17.70 -2.77 12.42
C GLU A 16 18.57 -3.55 13.40
N TRP A 17 18.02 -4.61 13.98
CA TRP A 17 18.76 -5.59 14.77
C TRP A 17 19.00 -6.83 13.89
N GLY A 18 20.25 -7.08 13.50
CA GLY A 18 20.64 -8.29 12.79
C GLY A 18 20.76 -9.49 13.72
N GLU A 19 20.33 -10.66 13.31
CA GLU A 19 20.56 -11.90 14.04
C GLU A 19 22.06 -12.14 14.20
N GLY A 20 22.57 -12.02 15.45
CA GLY A 20 23.98 -12.24 15.79
C GLY A 20 24.98 -11.17 15.33
N ALA A 21 24.54 -10.11 14.64
CA ALA A 21 25.43 -9.12 14.02
C ALA A 21 25.44 -7.74 14.69
N GLY A 22 24.73 -7.55 15.79
CA GLY A 22 24.60 -6.24 16.44
C GLY A 22 23.74 -5.24 15.65
N PRO A 23 23.68 -3.96 16.06
CA PRO A 23 22.83 -2.96 15.45
C PRO A 23 23.35 -2.55 14.06
N VAL A 24 22.42 -2.36 13.14
CA VAL A 24 22.66 -1.91 11.76
C VAL A 24 21.85 -0.65 11.51
N LEU A 25 22.53 0.44 11.14
CA LEU A 25 21.87 1.66 10.68
C LEU A 25 21.61 1.57 9.18
N VAL A 26 20.40 1.95 8.76
CA VAL A 26 19.97 1.95 7.37
C VAL A 26 19.66 3.39 6.94
N ASP A 27 20.47 3.93 6.03
CA ASP A 27 20.16 5.17 5.31
C ASP A 27 19.05 4.84 4.30
N CYS A 28 17.81 5.18 4.63
CA CYS A 28 16.64 4.84 3.83
C CYS A 28 16.62 5.57 2.48
N ARG A 29 17.22 6.77 2.40
CA ARG A 29 17.26 7.57 1.16
C ARG A 29 18.24 7.01 0.13
N ARG A 30 19.42 6.50 0.61
CA ARG A 30 20.49 5.97 -0.25
C ARG A 30 20.58 4.45 -0.22
N TRP A 31 19.77 3.82 0.63
CA TRP A 31 19.78 2.37 0.88
C TRP A 31 21.17 1.83 1.23
N ARG A 32 21.89 2.53 2.11
CA ARG A 32 23.19 2.09 2.62
C ARG A 32 23.02 1.54 4.02
N LYS A 33 23.70 0.43 4.32
CA LYS A 33 23.70 -0.18 5.63
C LYS A 33 25.07 -0.04 6.29
N PHE A 34 25.04 0.31 7.57
CA PHE A 34 26.23 0.49 8.39
C PHE A 34 26.11 -0.41 9.61
N SER A 35 27.00 -1.43 9.73
CA SER A 35 27.16 -2.17 10.99
C SER A 35 27.84 -1.26 11.99
N VAL A 36 27.25 -1.09 13.16
CA VAL A 36 27.72 -0.13 14.14
C VAL A 36 27.85 -0.78 15.52
N LYS A 37 28.68 -0.21 16.38
CA LYS A 37 28.77 -0.63 17.77
C LYS A 37 27.55 -0.13 18.55
N PRO A 38 27.05 -0.88 19.55
CA PRO A 38 25.88 -0.45 20.36
C PRO A 38 26.03 0.95 20.98
N VAL A 39 27.22 1.36 21.35
CA VAL A 39 27.51 2.69 21.90
C VAL A 39 27.10 3.83 20.96
N LEU A 40 27.17 3.62 19.63
CA LEU A 40 26.76 4.63 18.65
C LEU A 40 25.24 4.86 18.66
N VAL A 41 24.44 3.85 19.01
CA VAL A 41 22.98 3.99 19.14
C VAL A 41 22.65 4.96 20.27
N GLY A 42 23.36 4.86 21.41
CA GLY A 42 23.22 5.80 22.53
C GLY A 42 23.63 7.23 22.15
N LEU A 43 24.70 7.40 21.38
CA LEU A 43 25.11 8.70 20.85
C LEU A 43 24.06 9.31 19.94
N LEU A 44 23.51 8.53 19.01
CA LEU A 44 22.47 9.01 18.09
C LEU A 44 21.17 9.36 18.82
N HIS A 45 20.89 8.72 19.95
CA HIS A 45 19.76 9.10 20.79
C HIS A 45 19.92 10.51 21.38
N GLN A 46 21.14 10.94 21.72
CA GLN A 46 21.41 12.29 22.22
C GLN A 46 21.24 13.38 21.12
N LEU A 47 21.31 12.99 19.85
CA LEU A 47 21.21 13.87 18.68
C LEU A 47 19.78 13.96 18.12
N ASP A 48 18.76 13.75 18.94
CA ASP A 48 17.35 13.97 18.60
C ASP A 48 17.06 15.46 18.29
N ARG A 49 17.83 16.36 18.88
CA ARG A 49 17.87 17.80 18.64
C ARG A 49 19.27 18.26 18.24
N PRO A 50 19.40 19.42 17.56
CA PRO A 50 20.69 19.94 17.14
C PRO A 50 21.59 20.26 18.33
N LEU A 51 22.76 19.62 18.42
CA LEU A 51 23.79 19.86 19.43
C LEU A 51 25.13 20.24 18.78
N THR A 52 25.92 21.07 19.48
CA THR A 52 27.32 21.29 19.11
C THR A 52 28.15 20.08 19.56
N ALA A 53 29.37 19.96 19.05
CA ALA A 53 30.29 18.91 19.48
C ALA A 53 30.64 19.04 20.97
N GLU A 54 30.68 20.26 21.50
CA GLU A 54 30.95 20.56 22.93
C GLU A 54 29.77 20.15 23.79
N GLU A 55 28.52 20.55 23.43
CA GLU A 55 27.33 20.15 24.15
C GLU A 55 27.14 18.63 24.17
N LEU A 56 27.52 17.94 23.10
CA LEU A 56 27.47 16.49 23.03
C LEU A 56 28.58 15.87 23.89
N HIS A 57 29.79 16.45 23.87
CA HIS A 57 30.90 16.00 24.67
C HIS A 57 30.55 16.03 26.15
N ASP A 58 29.99 17.14 26.64
CA ASP A 58 29.62 17.30 28.06
C ASP A 58 28.58 16.25 28.49
N ARG A 59 27.61 15.98 27.67
CA ARG A 59 26.60 14.94 27.92
C ARG A 59 27.18 13.54 27.86
N TRP A 60 28.19 13.31 27.02
CA TRP A 60 28.76 11.98 26.82
C TRP A 60 29.88 11.66 27.82
N GLN A 61 30.47 12.64 28.47
CA GLN A 61 31.41 12.45 29.56
C GLN A 61 30.80 11.66 30.72
N GLU A 62 29.50 11.84 30.97
CA GLU A 62 28.77 11.04 31.96
C GLU A 62 28.78 9.53 31.64
N SER A 63 29.06 9.18 30.40
CA SER A 63 29.12 7.79 29.89
C SER A 63 30.54 7.24 29.71
N GLY A 64 31.59 7.99 30.11
CA GLY A 64 32.98 7.54 30.10
C GLY A 64 33.69 7.49 28.74
N HIS A 65 33.18 8.15 27.71
CA HIS A 65 33.67 8.07 26.32
C HIS A 65 34.12 9.42 25.72
N ALA A 66 34.67 10.27 26.56
CA ALA A 66 35.02 11.66 26.22
C ALA A 66 36.37 11.79 25.53
N GLY A 67 36.41 11.84 24.28
CA GLY A 67 37.55 12.22 23.45
C GLY A 67 37.29 12.03 21.97
N GLU A 68 37.38 13.09 21.18
CA GLU A 68 37.18 13.08 19.72
C GLU A 68 35.73 13.22 19.22
N ALA A 69 34.84 13.84 20.00
CA ALA A 69 33.42 14.01 19.60
C ALA A 69 33.27 14.73 18.24
N ARG A 70 34.09 15.76 17.98
CA ARG A 70 34.02 16.53 16.76
C ARG A 70 34.41 15.73 15.51
N GLU A 71 35.55 15.00 15.59
CA GLU A 71 36.00 14.16 14.49
C GLU A 71 35.00 13.04 14.18
N LEU A 72 34.44 12.43 15.22
CA LEU A 72 33.41 11.41 15.09
C LEU A 72 32.15 11.98 14.41
N LEU A 73 31.66 13.14 14.85
CA LEU A 73 30.49 13.80 14.24
C LEU A 73 30.73 14.16 12.79
N ASP A 74 31.91 14.64 12.45
CA ASP A 74 32.28 14.95 11.04
C ASP A 74 32.35 13.69 10.18
N ARG A 75 32.86 12.59 10.69
CA ARG A 75 32.84 11.28 10.02
C ARG A 75 31.40 10.77 9.84
N LEU A 76 30.56 10.88 10.87
CA LEU A 76 29.16 10.49 10.80
C LEU A 76 28.38 11.40 9.83
N ALA A 77 28.68 12.68 9.76
CA ALA A 77 28.10 13.61 8.77
C ALA A 77 28.52 13.25 7.36
N SER A 78 29.79 12.93 7.13
CA SER A 78 30.29 12.48 5.83
C SER A 78 29.66 11.15 5.40
N ALA A 79 29.36 10.28 6.34
CA ALA A 79 28.62 9.05 6.10
C ALA A 79 27.12 9.28 5.86
N GLY A 80 26.58 10.46 6.22
CA GLY A 80 25.15 10.77 6.13
C GLY A 80 24.31 10.25 7.31
N ILE A 81 24.97 9.80 8.40
CA ILE A 81 24.31 9.29 9.60
C ILE A 81 23.79 10.43 10.47
N VAL A 82 24.51 11.55 10.49
CA VAL A 82 24.06 12.81 11.10
C VAL A 82 24.03 13.92 10.05
N GLN A 83 23.30 14.99 10.34
CA GLN A 83 23.20 16.18 9.51
C GLN A 83 23.85 17.36 10.23
N ARG A 84 24.58 18.19 9.48
CA ARG A 84 25.02 19.48 9.97
C ARG A 84 23.89 20.49 9.80
N CYS A 85 23.50 21.13 10.89
CA CYS A 85 22.49 22.19 10.89
C CYS A 85 23.18 23.55 10.78
N ALA A 86 22.57 24.49 10.07
CA ALA A 86 23.03 25.88 10.10
C ALA A 86 22.94 26.43 11.54
N PRO A 87 23.86 27.33 11.95
CA PRO A 87 23.71 28.01 13.22
C PRO A 87 22.39 28.77 13.24
N ALA A 88 21.64 28.66 14.37
CA ALA A 88 20.41 29.40 14.54
C ALA A 88 20.69 30.90 14.28
N ARG A 89 19.96 31.48 13.34
CA ARG A 89 19.99 32.96 13.17
C ARG A 89 19.54 33.56 14.50
N ALA A 90 20.37 34.46 15.04
CA ALA A 90 19.94 35.27 16.17
C ALA A 90 18.62 35.96 15.81
N PRO A 91 17.63 36.02 16.70
CA PRO A 91 16.37 36.69 16.42
C PRO A 91 16.71 38.16 16.08
N ALA A 92 16.27 38.58 14.91
CA ALA A 92 16.31 40.01 14.54
C ALA A 92 15.33 40.72 15.48
N GLU A 93 15.82 41.66 16.26
CA GLU A 93 14.99 42.56 17.08
C GLU A 93 14.00 43.31 16.17
N GLY A 94 12.71 43.02 16.36
CA GLY A 94 11.59 43.80 15.86
C GLY A 94 11.02 43.37 14.51
N THR A 95 10.15 42.37 14.53
CA THR A 95 8.86 42.33 13.86
C THR A 95 8.12 41.04 14.33
N ALA A 96 7.08 41.26 15.08
CA ALA A 96 6.08 40.19 15.37
C ALA A 96 5.31 39.92 14.07
N GLU A 97 5.26 38.67 13.69
CA GLU A 97 4.44 37.94 12.70
C GLU A 97 5.32 37.16 11.71
N GLY A 98 5.40 35.88 11.92
CA GLY A 98 6.06 34.95 11.04
C GLY A 98 6.47 33.69 11.81
N GLY A 99 5.60 32.68 11.87
CA GLY A 99 5.78 31.47 12.66
C GLY A 99 7.09 30.75 12.38
N ASP A 100 7.96 30.69 13.35
CA ASP A 100 9.08 29.77 13.42
C ASP A 100 8.53 28.36 13.69
N ASP A 101 8.44 27.58 12.64
CA ASP A 101 8.13 26.16 12.73
C ASP A 101 9.39 25.36 13.12
N CYS A 102 9.78 25.51 14.35
CA CYS A 102 10.61 24.60 15.15
C CYS A 102 9.89 24.31 16.47
N GLY A 103 8.56 24.21 16.42
CA GLY A 103 7.70 23.99 17.57
C GLY A 103 7.92 22.60 18.16
N ASP A 104 8.34 22.61 19.42
CA ASP A 104 8.13 21.52 20.36
C ASP A 104 6.63 21.23 20.50
N ASP A 105 6.13 20.27 19.75
CA ASP A 105 4.83 19.66 20.07
C ASP A 105 5.00 18.13 20.17
N ILE A 106 5.25 17.67 21.41
CA ILE A 106 5.29 16.25 21.77
C ILE A 106 3.86 15.81 22.12
N THR A 107 2.91 16.06 21.23
CA THR A 107 1.57 15.47 21.35
C THR A 107 1.04 15.10 19.98
N GLY A 108 1.27 13.84 19.60
CA GLY A 108 0.57 13.20 18.49
C GLY A 108 1.34 13.17 17.18
N ALA A 109 2.07 12.09 16.96
CA ALA A 109 2.29 11.43 15.66
C ALA A 109 2.64 12.30 14.43
N GLY A 110 3.56 13.24 14.56
CA GLY A 110 4.21 13.84 13.42
C GLY A 110 5.66 13.37 13.34
N VAL A 111 5.96 12.34 12.56
CA VAL A 111 7.35 12.05 12.19
C VAL A 111 7.83 13.23 11.37
N PRO A 112 8.92 13.95 11.75
CA PRO A 112 9.46 15.01 10.92
C PRO A 112 9.88 14.41 9.58
N SER A 113 9.11 14.64 8.54
CA SER A 113 9.49 14.29 7.19
C SER A 113 10.69 15.14 6.80
N GLY A 114 11.79 14.50 6.43
CA GLY A 114 12.87 15.23 5.76
C GLY A 114 12.28 15.88 4.52
N GLY A 115 12.30 17.19 4.43
CA GLY A 115 11.92 18.16 3.40
C GLY A 115 10.98 17.82 2.25
N ASP A 116 10.71 16.55 1.96
CA ASP A 116 9.96 16.06 0.80
C ASP A 116 8.65 15.32 1.18
N GLY A 117 8.24 15.33 2.45
CA GLY A 117 7.01 14.68 2.92
C GLY A 117 7.05 13.15 3.05
N TRP A 118 8.18 12.47 2.74
CA TRP A 118 8.32 11.03 2.82
C TRP A 118 8.84 10.57 4.18
N THR A 119 8.21 9.58 4.76
CA THR A 119 8.71 8.93 5.97
C THR A 119 9.92 8.04 5.67
N PRO A 120 10.78 7.73 6.66
CA PRO A 120 11.90 6.80 6.48
C PRO A 120 11.46 5.42 5.96
N TYR A 121 10.28 4.95 6.36
CA TYR A 121 9.72 3.68 5.89
C TYR A 121 9.34 3.71 4.41
N GLU A 122 8.71 4.79 3.94
CA GLU A 122 8.37 4.98 2.52
C GLU A 122 9.63 5.08 1.67
N LEU A 123 10.65 5.81 2.12
CA LEU A 123 11.96 5.88 1.49
C LEU A 123 12.63 4.51 1.43
N ALA A 124 12.55 3.71 2.50
CA ALA A 124 13.08 2.36 2.54
C ALA A 124 12.40 1.45 1.50
N VAL A 125 11.06 1.50 1.41
CA VAL A 125 10.30 0.75 0.40
C VAL A 125 10.67 1.20 -1.01
N HIS A 126 10.77 2.51 -1.25
CA HIS A 126 11.18 3.05 -2.55
C HIS A 126 12.59 2.60 -2.94
N ALA A 127 13.56 2.71 -2.04
CA ALA A 127 14.95 2.33 -2.30
C ALA A 127 15.09 0.81 -2.57
N GLN A 128 14.31 -0.01 -1.89
CA GLN A 128 14.28 -1.46 -2.14
C GLN A 128 13.67 -1.81 -3.51
N ALA A 129 12.83 -0.94 -4.07
CA ALA A 129 12.23 -1.18 -5.39
C ALA A 129 13.27 -1.28 -6.54
N GLY A 130 14.49 -0.80 -6.33
CA GLY A 130 15.61 -0.97 -7.26
C GLY A 130 16.27 -2.36 -7.24
N ARG A 131 15.91 -3.25 -6.29
CA ARG A 131 16.46 -4.60 -6.21
C ARG A 131 15.82 -5.51 -7.27
N GLY A 132 16.65 -6.36 -7.84
CA GLY A 132 16.25 -7.29 -8.89
C GLY A 132 15.57 -8.57 -8.36
N PRO A 133 15.38 -9.54 -9.25
CA PRO A 133 14.83 -10.83 -8.87
C PRO A 133 15.79 -11.61 -7.95
N VAL A 134 15.21 -12.44 -7.07
CA VAL A 134 15.95 -13.41 -6.28
C VAL A 134 16.74 -14.36 -7.21
N PRO A 135 18.02 -14.63 -6.97
CA PRO A 135 18.77 -15.61 -7.73
C PRO A 135 18.05 -16.97 -7.77
N TYR A 136 17.98 -17.59 -8.94
CA TYR A 136 17.19 -18.80 -9.15
C TYR A 136 17.57 -19.93 -8.20
N ALA A 137 18.86 -20.11 -7.92
CA ALA A 137 19.38 -21.11 -7.00
C ALA A 137 18.89 -20.95 -5.54
N ARG A 138 18.41 -19.76 -5.16
CA ARG A 138 17.88 -19.49 -3.83
C ARG A 138 16.35 -19.59 -3.74
N ARG A 139 15.67 -19.85 -4.86
CA ARG A 139 14.22 -19.98 -4.89
C ARG A 139 13.84 -21.43 -4.56
N GLY A 140 13.06 -21.64 -3.56
CA GLY A 140 12.40 -22.93 -3.34
C GLY A 140 11.33 -23.24 -4.40
N ALA A 141 10.46 -24.19 -4.12
CA ALA A 141 9.31 -24.47 -4.98
C ALA A 141 8.42 -23.23 -5.15
N PRO A 142 7.94 -22.94 -6.37
CA PRO A 142 7.06 -21.80 -6.61
C PRO A 142 5.72 -21.99 -5.89
N PRO A 143 5.20 -20.96 -5.20
CA PRO A 143 3.83 -21.00 -4.70
C PRO A 143 2.83 -21.19 -5.85
N PRO A 144 1.73 -21.94 -5.64
CA PRO A 144 0.74 -22.22 -6.67
C PRO A 144 0.07 -20.93 -7.16
N ALA A 145 -0.27 -20.88 -8.45
CA ALA A 145 -0.98 -19.73 -9.05
C ALA A 145 -2.44 -19.64 -8.62
N ARG A 146 -3.05 -20.77 -8.23
CA ARG A 146 -4.44 -20.84 -7.75
C ARG A 146 -4.47 -20.94 -6.24
N LEU A 147 -5.30 -20.12 -5.59
CA LEU A 147 -5.69 -20.28 -4.20
C LEU A 147 -6.93 -21.15 -4.12
N SER A 148 -6.99 -22.05 -3.16
CA SER A 148 -8.13 -22.93 -2.93
C SER A 148 -8.75 -22.65 -1.57
N HIS A 149 -10.08 -22.63 -1.52
CA HIS A 149 -10.89 -22.52 -0.30
C HIS A 149 -11.73 -23.79 -0.11
N PRO A 150 -11.12 -24.90 0.38
CA PRO A 150 -11.84 -26.14 0.59
C PRO A 150 -12.93 -26.04 1.65
N GLU A 151 -12.85 -25.02 2.51
CA GLU A 151 -13.85 -24.70 3.54
C GLU A 151 -15.08 -23.95 2.99
N ALA A 152 -15.15 -23.68 1.70
CA ALA A 152 -16.27 -22.95 1.10
C ALA A 152 -17.61 -23.67 1.36
N ILE A 153 -18.59 -22.90 1.80
CA ILE A 153 -19.94 -23.37 2.13
C ILE A 153 -20.71 -23.76 0.86
N GLU A 154 -20.47 -23.03 -0.23
CA GLU A 154 -21.18 -23.17 -1.49
C GLU A 154 -20.28 -22.70 -2.64
N VAL A 155 -20.45 -23.31 -3.82
CA VAL A 155 -19.78 -22.90 -5.07
C VAL A 155 -20.83 -22.54 -6.09
N ILE A 156 -20.77 -21.32 -6.60
CA ILE A 156 -21.75 -20.74 -7.52
C ILE A 156 -21.07 -20.46 -8.86
N ALA A 157 -21.54 -21.06 -9.93
CA ALA A 157 -21.09 -20.74 -11.27
C ALA A 157 -21.59 -19.35 -11.69
N LEU A 158 -20.69 -18.52 -12.20
CA LEU A 158 -21.06 -17.19 -12.71
C LEU A 158 -21.52 -17.28 -14.17
N PRO A 159 -22.48 -16.42 -14.55
CA PRO A 159 -22.84 -16.25 -15.96
C PRO A 159 -21.64 -15.84 -16.80
N ASP A 160 -21.53 -16.36 -18.01
CA ASP A 160 -20.47 -15.96 -18.95
C ASP A 160 -20.73 -14.52 -19.42
N GLY A 161 -19.73 -13.66 -19.28
CA GLY A 161 -19.83 -12.24 -19.65
C GLY A 161 -19.46 -11.92 -21.12
N ARG A 162 -19.17 -12.94 -21.93
CA ARG A 162 -18.68 -12.75 -23.32
C ARG A 162 -19.67 -12.05 -24.23
N ASP A 163 -20.93 -12.33 -24.07
CA ASP A 163 -22.00 -11.76 -24.90
C ASP A 163 -22.50 -10.40 -24.41
N THR A 164 -21.99 -9.91 -23.29
CA THR A 164 -22.34 -8.58 -22.78
C THR A 164 -21.73 -7.51 -23.67
N PRO A 165 -22.52 -6.56 -24.21
CA PRO A 165 -22.01 -5.48 -25.05
C PRO A 165 -20.87 -4.70 -24.37
N SER A 166 -19.94 -4.18 -25.17
CA SER A 166 -18.85 -3.32 -24.74
C SER A 166 -18.87 -2.01 -25.49
N ARG A 167 -18.49 -0.95 -24.82
CA ARG A 167 -18.45 0.41 -25.37
C ARG A 167 -17.05 0.74 -25.91
N PRO A 168 -16.89 1.72 -26.79
CA PRO A 168 -15.60 2.20 -27.24
C PRO A 168 -14.74 2.65 -26.04
N LEU A 169 -13.49 2.20 -25.98
CA LEU A 169 -12.58 2.51 -24.86
C LEU A 169 -12.42 4.01 -24.62
N ALA A 170 -12.42 4.81 -25.71
CA ALA A 170 -12.29 6.27 -25.60
C ALA A 170 -13.44 6.90 -24.81
N GLU A 171 -14.68 6.42 -25.01
CA GLU A 171 -15.85 6.87 -24.27
C GLU A 171 -15.77 6.46 -22.80
N VAL A 172 -15.40 5.20 -22.55
CA VAL A 172 -15.25 4.67 -21.18
C VAL A 172 -14.20 5.46 -20.41
N LEU A 173 -13.07 5.79 -21.04
CA LEU A 173 -12.01 6.61 -20.43
C LEU A 173 -12.49 8.03 -20.11
N ALA A 174 -13.27 8.64 -20.99
CA ALA A 174 -13.80 9.99 -20.80
C ALA A 174 -14.86 10.06 -19.68
N GLU A 175 -15.65 9.01 -19.51
CA GLU A 175 -16.75 8.97 -18.54
C GLU A 175 -16.36 8.42 -17.17
N ARG A 176 -15.28 7.62 -17.09
CA ARG A 176 -14.85 7.02 -15.83
C ARG A 176 -14.67 8.08 -14.73
N ARG A 177 -15.35 7.87 -13.64
CA ARG A 177 -15.20 8.68 -12.39
C ARG A 177 -15.44 7.84 -11.16
N SER A 178 -15.04 8.35 -9.99
CA SER A 178 -15.37 7.75 -8.69
C SER A 178 -16.81 8.14 -8.29
N VAL A 179 -17.69 7.15 -8.20
CA VAL A 179 -19.10 7.33 -7.80
C VAL A 179 -19.26 6.79 -6.38
N ARG A 180 -19.79 7.61 -5.48
CA ARG A 180 -19.92 7.33 -4.04
C ARG A 180 -21.37 7.19 -3.56
N ALA A 181 -22.34 7.36 -4.46
CA ALA A 181 -23.75 7.15 -4.21
C ALA A 181 -24.29 6.09 -5.18
N PHE A 182 -25.02 5.12 -4.66
CA PHE A 182 -25.52 3.97 -5.40
C PHE A 182 -27.05 3.93 -5.32
N ALA A 183 -27.67 3.38 -6.37
CA ALA A 183 -29.11 3.11 -6.34
C ALA A 183 -29.39 2.03 -5.27
N PRO A 184 -30.56 2.09 -4.62
CA PRO A 184 -30.93 1.13 -3.55
C PRO A 184 -31.26 -0.27 -4.12
N SER A 185 -31.24 -0.45 -5.44
CA SER A 185 -31.50 -1.72 -6.09
C SER A 185 -30.33 -2.68 -5.99
N PRO A 186 -30.56 -3.98 -5.78
CA PRO A 186 -29.53 -5.00 -5.82
C PRO A 186 -28.77 -5.00 -7.17
N VAL A 187 -27.49 -5.33 -7.11
CA VAL A 187 -26.69 -5.48 -8.34
C VAL A 187 -27.03 -6.81 -9.02
N PRO A 188 -27.42 -6.84 -10.31
CA PRO A 188 -27.70 -8.07 -11.01
C PRO A 188 -26.48 -9.00 -11.08
N LEU A 189 -26.64 -10.29 -10.74
CA LEU A 189 -25.56 -11.28 -10.78
C LEU A 189 -24.89 -11.38 -12.17
N PRO A 190 -25.61 -11.29 -13.30
CA PRO A 190 -24.96 -11.26 -14.62
C PRO A 190 -23.96 -10.11 -14.80
N LEU A 191 -24.22 -8.93 -14.24
CA LEU A 191 -23.26 -7.82 -14.27
C LEU A 191 -22.02 -8.09 -13.43
N ILE A 192 -22.19 -8.70 -12.26
CA ILE A 192 -21.04 -9.17 -11.43
C ILE A 192 -20.24 -10.24 -12.17
N GLY A 193 -20.92 -11.19 -12.84
CA GLY A 193 -20.27 -12.20 -13.67
C GLY A 193 -19.45 -11.56 -14.80
N ALA A 194 -20.04 -10.68 -15.60
CA ALA A 194 -19.35 -9.97 -16.68
C ALA A 194 -18.17 -9.11 -16.15
N PHE A 195 -18.37 -8.44 -15.02
CA PHE A 195 -17.33 -7.63 -14.39
C PHE A 195 -16.11 -8.49 -13.99
N LEU A 196 -16.32 -9.60 -13.29
CA LEU A 196 -15.25 -10.50 -12.85
C LEU A 196 -14.61 -11.24 -14.03
N ASP A 197 -15.40 -11.63 -15.04
CA ASP A 197 -14.90 -12.22 -16.27
C ASP A 197 -13.91 -11.28 -16.97
N ARG A 198 -14.31 -10.03 -17.19
CA ARG A 198 -13.48 -9.06 -17.92
C ARG A 198 -12.25 -8.60 -17.14
N THR A 199 -12.31 -8.57 -15.82
CA THR A 199 -11.23 -7.99 -15.00
C THR A 199 -10.22 -8.99 -14.46
N ALA A 200 -10.67 -10.17 -14.03
CA ALA A 200 -9.83 -11.05 -13.23
C ALA A 200 -9.72 -12.50 -13.73
N ARG A 201 -10.58 -12.94 -14.67
CA ARG A 201 -10.59 -14.31 -15.17
C ARG A 201 -9.27 -14.70 -15.83
N VAL A 202 -8.83 -15.94 -15.57
CA VAL A 202 -7.72 -16.57 -16.29
C VAL A 202 -8.19 -16.92 -17.71
N ARG A 203 -7.50 -16.36 -18.70
CA ARG A 203 -7.78 -16.59 -20.12
C ARG A 203 -7.03 -17.79 -20.70
N GLY A 204 -5.99 -18.23 -20.02
CA GLY A 204 -5.17 -19.36 -20.40
C GLY A 204 -3.82 -19.36 -19.72
N TYR A 205 -3.03 -20.37 -20.01
CA TYR A 205 -1.66 -20.48 -19.57
C TYR A 205 -0.71 -19.91 -20.61
N LEU A 206 0.32 -19.22 -20.14
CA LEU A 206 1.43 -18.83 -20.98
C LEU A 206 2.38 -20.05 -21.20
N PRO A 207 3.27 -20.01 -22.20
CA PRO A 207 4.19 -21.11 -22.45
C PRO A 207 4.95 -21.53 -21.20
N PRO A 208 5.21 -22.84 -21.02
CA PRO A 208 5.81 -23.38 -19.81
C PRO A 208 7.15 -22.69 -19.48
N ARG A 209 7.31 -22.30 -18.22
CA ARG A 209 8.57 -21.83 -17.62
C ARG A 209 8.82 -22.62 -16.34
N ALA A 210 9.81 -22.20 -15.59
CA ALA A 210 10.10 -22.80 -14.29
C ALA A 210 8.96 -22.64 -13.25
N TYR A 211 7.94 -21.87 -13.56
CA TYR A 211 6.75 -21.69 -12.74
C TYR A 211 5.54 -21.40 -13.64
N GLU A 212 4.37 -21.68 -13.10
CA GLU A 212 3.10 -21.44 -13.77
C GLU A 212 2.86 -19.95 -13.98
N GLN A 213 2.51 -19.58 -15.20
CA GLN A 213 2.12 -18.22 -15.59
C GLN A 213 0.77 -18.26 -16.29
N THR A 214 -0.11 -17.33 -15.92
CA THR A 214 -1.43 -17.21 -16.52
C THR A 214 -1.57 -15.90 -17.27
N HIS A 215 -2.37 -15.92 -18.33
CA HIS A 215 -2.81 -14.72 -19.03
C HIS A 215 -4.10 -14.20 -18.41
N ARG A 216 -4.11 -12.94 -18.00
CA ARG A 216 -5.26 -12.21 -17.43
C ARG A 216 -5.33 -10.81 -18.03
N SER A 217 -6.46 -10.12 -17.82
CA SER A 217 -6.67 -8.76 -18.36
C SER A 217 -5.71 -7.73 -17.77
N ALA A 218 -5.48 -7.76 -16.46
CA ALA A 218 -4.52 -6.88 -15.81
C ALA A 218 -3.11 -7.51 -15.83
N PRO A 219 -2.04 -6.71 -16.08
CA PRO A 219 -0.67 -7.19 -15.98
C PRO A 219 -0.28 -7.47 -14.52
N SER A 220 0.76 -8.28 -14.33
CA SER A 220 1.34 -8.53 -13.01
C SER A 220 2.85 -8.73 -13.08
N GLY A 221 3.55 -8.28 -12.07
CA GLY A 221 4.99 -8.41 -11.91
C GLY A 221 5.45 -9.85 -12.10
N GLY A 222 6.14 -10.12 -13.24
CA GLY A 222 6.61 -11.45 -13.60
C GLY A 222 5.52 -12.49 -13.87
N GLY A 223 4.30 -12.09 -14.13
CA GLY A 223 3.15 -12.98 -14.37
C GLY A 223 2.76 -13.82 -13.17
N ARG A 224 3.03 -13.33 -11.94
CA ARG A 224 2.75 -14.08 -10.71
C ARG A 224 1.33 -13.93 -10.19
N HIS A 225 0.63 -12.87 -10.58
CA HIS A 225 -0.77 -12.60 -10.23
C HIS A 225 -1.07 -12.91 -8.75
N SER A 226 -0.42 -12.15 -7.86
CA SER A 226 -0.54 -12.37 -6.42
C SER A 226 -1.90 -11.97 -5.84
N LEU A 227 -2.71 -11.23 -6.57
CA LEU A 227 -3.97 -10.70 -6.10
C LEU A 227 -5.09 -11.74 -6.17
N GLU A 228 -5.74 -11.94 -5.03
CA GLU A 228 -6.98 -12.68 -4.86
C GLU A 228 -8.15 -11.69 -4.76
N VAL A 229 -9.26 -12.04 -5.36
CA VAL A 229 -10.46 -11.19 -5.46
C VAL A 229 -11.57 -11.79 -4.61
N TYR A 230 -12.07 -11.00 -3.66
CA TYR A 230 -13.20 -11.40 -2.82
C TYR A 230 -14.37 -10.44 -3.09
N LEU A 231 -15.54 -10.99 -3.36
CA LEU A 231 -16.78 -10.25 -3.46
C LEU A 231 -17.44 -10.18 -2.07
N LEU A 232 -17.65 -8.97 -1.58
CA LEU A 232 -18.50 -8.70 -0.42
C LEU A 232 -19.89 -8.35 -0.96
N ALA A 233 -20.77 -9.32 -1.01
CA ALA A 233 -22.14 -9.18 -1.51
C ALA A 233 -23.06 -8.81 -0.34
N ARG A 234 -23.48 -7.55 -0.25
CA ARG A 234 -24.54 -7.11 0.68
C ARG A 234 -25.90 -7.27 0.02
N GLU A 235 -26.03 -6.77 -1.18
CA GLU A 235 -27.27 -6.75 -1.97
C GLU A 235 -26.94 -7.04 -3.44
N VAL A 236 -26.73 -8.32 -3.76
CA VAL A 236 -26.54 -8.83 -5.12
C VAL A 236 -27.67 -9.78 -5.45
N GLU A 237 -28.36 -9.55 -6.57
CA GLU A 237 -29.48 -10.37 -6.98
C GLU A 237 -29.05 -11.83 -7.20
N GLY A 238 -29.79 -12.76 -6.63
CA GLY A 238 -29.48 -14.20 -6.72
C GLY A 238 -28.34 -14.70 -5.85
N LEU A 239 -27.72 -13.82 -5.02
CA LEU A 239 -26.74 -14.24 -4.00
C LEU A 239 -27.26 -13.97 -2.59
N ALA A 240 -27.01 -14.89 -1.69
CA ALA A 240 -27.17 -14.62 -0.27
C ALA A 240 -26.11 -13.63 0.19
N GLY A 241 -26.44 -12.73 1.12
CA GLY A 241 -25.47 -11.81 1.70
C GLY A 241 -24.26 -12.54 2.29
N GLY A 242 -23.03 -12.08 2.01
CA GLY A 242 -21.83 -12.70 2.52
C GLY A 242 -20.54 -12.34 1.80
N ALA A 243 -19.47 -13.04 2.16
CA ALA A 243 -18.16 -12.92 1.52
C ALA A 243 -17.90 -14.14 0.63
N TYR A 244 -17.42 -13.89 -0.57
CA TYR A 244 -17.16 -14.89 -1.60
C TYR A 244 -15.75 -14.72 -2.15
N HIS A 245 -14.98 -15.81 -2.27
CA HIS A 245 -13.76 -15.83 -3.06
C HIS A 245 -14.10 -16.06 -4.53
N TYR A 246 -13.58 -15.26 -5.41
CA TYR A 246 -13.67 -15.49 -6.84
C TYR A 246 -12.55 -16.41 -7.31
N ASP A 247 -12.89 -17.59 -7.81
CA ASP A 247 -11.93 -18.46 -8.49
C ASP A 247 -11.82 -18.08 -9.97
N PRO A 248 -10.72 -17.48 -10.37
CA PRO A 248 -10.55 -16.99 -11.74
C PRO A 248 -10.33 -18.09 -12.77
N PHE A 249 -10.02 -19.31 -12.36
CA PHE A 249 -9.78 -20.46 -13.26
C PHE A 249 -11.10 -21.10 -13.73
N THR A 250 -12.05 -21.21 -12.82
CA THR A 250 -13.35 -21.85 -13.10
C THR A 250 -14.48 -20.85 -13.32
N HIS A 251 -14.24 -19.57 -13.09
CA HIS A 251 -15.26 -18.51 -13.12
C HIS A 251 -16.41 -18.79 -12.16
N THR A 252 -16.06 -19.06 -10.91
CA THR A 252 -17.00 -19.41 -9.85
C THR A 252 -16.80 -18.52 -8.62
N LEU A 253 -17.86 -18.34 -7.84
CA LEU A 253 -17.82 -17.74 -6.51
C LEU A 253 -17.87 -18.83 -5.46
N HIS A 254 -16.93 -18.83 -4.55
CA HIS A 254 -16.87 -19.73 -3.39
C HIS A 254 -17.33 -18.96 -2.17
N ARG A 255 -18.51 -19.26 -1.66
CA ARG A 255 -19.06 -18.61 -0.47
C ARG A 255 -18.29 -19.03 0.77
N LEU A 256 -17.70 -18.06 1.48
CA LEU A 256 -16.86 -18.29 2.65
C LEU A 256 -17.59 -18.00 3.96
N SER A 257 -18.48 -17.01 3.96
CA SER A 257 -19.28 -16.65 5.14
C SER A 257 -20.62 -16.04 4.76
N ALA A 258 -21.57 -16.03 5.69
CA ALA A 258 -22.73 -15.16 5.62
C ALA A 258 -22.33 -13.71 5.87
N TRP A 259 -23.22 -12.77 5.57
CA TRP A 259 -23.06 -11.36 5.98
C TRP A 259 -23.19 -11.25 7.50
N THR A 260 -22.18 -10.67 8.14
CA THR A 260 -22.11 -10.50 9.59
C THR A 260 -21.86 -9.03 9.95
N ASP A 261 -22.04 -8.65 11.22
CA ASP A 261 -21.68 -7.34 11.72
C ASP A 261 -20.18 -7.05 11.55
N GLU A 262 -19.33 -8.06 11.63
CA GLU A 262 -17.89 -7.92 11.40
C GLU A 262 -17.59 -7.54 9.95
N LEU A 263 -18.30 -8.12 8.97
CA LEU A 263 -18.20 -7.73 7.56
C LEU A 263 -18.71 -6.30 7.35
N ALA A 264 -19.78 -5.91 8.01
CA ALA A 264 -20.30 -4.55 7.94
C ALA A 264 -19.30 -3.54 8.51
N VAL A 265 -18.65 -3.86 9.63
CA VAL A 265 -17.57 -3.03 10.23
C VAL A 265 -16.35 -2.95 9.29
N LEU A 266 -15.94 -4.07 8.70
CA LEU A 266 -14.85 -4.08 7.72
C LEU A 266 -15.17 -3.17 6.52
N GLN A 267 -16.35 -3.32 5.91
CA GLN A 267 -16.79 -2.47 4.80
C GLN A 267 -16.87 -1.00 5.20
N ARG A 268 -17.37 -0.71 6.41
CA ARG A 268 -17.43 0.67 6.93
C ARG A 268 -16.04 1.30 6.95
N ARG A 269 -15.08 0.68 7.62
CA ARG A 269 -13.74 1.24 7.81
C ARG A 269 -12.96 1.38 6.50
N THR A 270 -13.01 0.37 5.64
CA THR A 270 -12.14 0.28 4.46
C THR A 270 -12.75 0.90 3.21
N VAL A 271 -14.06 1.11 3.18
CA VAL A 271 -14.78 1.64 2.01
C VAL A 271 -15.58 2.89 2.35
N ILE A 272 -16.52 2.82 3.31
CA ILE A 272 -17.47 3.91 3.55
C ILE A 272 -16.75 5.13 4.11
N ASP A 273 -16.06 4.98 5.24
CA ASP A 273 -15.34 6.07 5.91
C ASP A 273 -14.17 6.56 5.03
N ALA A 274 -13.44 5.64 4.40
CA ALA A 274 -12.31 5.95 3.53
C ALA A 274 -12.67 6.76 2.28
N ALA A 275 -13.89 6.60 1.77
CA ALA A 275 -14.37 7.34 0.59
C ALA A 275 -15.40 8.43 0.95
N ALA A 276 -15.64 8.67 2.24
CA ALA A 276 -16.66 9.59 2.74
C ALA A 276 -18.06 9.34 2.10
N MET A 277 -18.48 8.07 2.07
CA MET A 277 -19.77 7.66 1.54
C MET A 277 -20.86 7.87 2.60
N ALA A 278 -22.02 8.33 2.18
CA ALA A 278 -23.18 8.45 3.07
C ALA A 278 -23.81 7.09 3.40
N GLU A 279 -23.78 6.15 2.45
CA GLU A 279 -24.40 4.84 2.55
C GLU A 279 -23.46 3.72 2.11
N ALA A 280 -23.71 2.52 2.61
CA ALA A 280 -22.94 1.34 2.24
C ALA A 280 -23.25 0.91 0.80
N PRO A 281 -22.23 0.58 -0.02
CA PRO A 281 -22.44 0.04 -1.35
C PRO A 281 -23.11 -1.34 -1.30
N PRO A 282 -23.97 -1.69 -2.29
CA PRO A 282 -24.62 -2.99 -2.35
C PRO A 282 -23.65 -4.15 -2.58
N ALA A 283 -22.51 -3.88 -3.21
CA ALA A 283 -21.44 -4.84 -3.42
C ALA A 283 -20.07 -4.16 -3.27
N GLY A 284 -19.05 -4.94 -2.96
CA GLY A 284 -17.67 -4.49 -2.90
C GLY A 284 -16.69 -5.58 -3.28
N ILE A 285 -15.56 -5.17 -3.83
CA ILE A 285 -14.42 -6.07 -4.04
C ILE A 285 -13.39 -5.75 -2.95
N TYR A 286 -12.95 -6.80 -2.27
CA TYR A 286 -11.81 -6.78 -1.34
C TYR A 286 -10.65 -7.47 -2.04
N LEU A 287 -9.55 -6.76 -2.19
CA LEU A 287 -8.34 -7.26 -2.82
C LEU A 287 -7.32 -7.68 -1.76
N ALA A 288 -6.91 -8.94 -1.81
CA ALA A 288 -5.86 -9.45 -0.95
C ALA A 288 -4.71 -10.02 -1.78
N SER A 289 -3.48 -9.73 -1.39
CA SER A 289 -2.30 -10.25 -2.07
C SER A 289 -1.76 -11.49 -1.36
N CYS A 290 -1.63 -12.60 -2.08
CA CYS A 290 -0.79 -13.72 -1.71
C CYS A 290 0.68 -13.33 -1.94
N ALA A 291 1.23 -12.52 -1.03
CA ALA A 291 2.54 -11.88 -1.17
C ALA A 291 3.66 -12.89 -1.47
N GLY A 292 3.55 -14.13 -0.97
CA GLY A 292 4.49 -15.21 -1.24
C GLY A 292 4.72 -15.50 -2.72
N ARG A 293 3.73 -15.26 -3.60
CA ARG A 293 3.90 -15.42 -5.05
C ARG A 293 4.89 -14.40 -5.62
N THR A 294 4.87 -13.17 -5.10
CA THR A 294 5.75 -12.08 -5.56
C THR A 294 7.12 -12.17 -4.89
N THR A 295 7.18 -12.39 -3.56
CA THR A 295 8.43 -12.47 -2.80
C THR A 295 9.27 -13.68 -3.19
N TRP A 296 8.66 -14.78 -3.64
CA TRP A 296 9.37 -15.92 -4.20
C TRP A 296 10.28 -15.54 -5.37
N LYS A 297 9.86 -14.56 -6.19
CA LYS A 297 10.59 -14.14 -7.38
C LYS A 297 11.43 -12.88 -7.15
N TYR A 298 10.99 -11.97 -6.32
CA TYR A 298 11.57 -10.64 -6.16
C TYR A 298 11.98 -10.38 -4.71
N GLU A 299 13.18 -9.86 -4.53
CA GLU A 299 13.70 -9.42 -3.24
C GLU A 299 13.65 -7.91 -3.15
N GLY A 300 13.08 -7.38 -2.06
CA GLY A 300 13.00 -5.94 -1.78
C GLY A 300 11.93 -5.20 -2.59
N MET A 301 11.86 -5.39 -3.92
CA MET A 301 10.87 -4.73 -4.78
C MET A 301 9.46 -5.33 -4.71
N SER A 302 9.27 -6.45 -4.02
CA SER A 302 8.02 -7.22 -4.02
C SER A 302 6.81 -6.40 -3.56
N LEU A 303 6.94 -5.60 -2.51
CA LEU A 303 5.84 -4.77 -2.02
C LEU A 303 5.44 -3.70 -3.04
N SER A 304 6.41 -3.03 -3.66
CA SER A 304 6.14 -2.05 -4.70
C SER A 304 5.47 -2.67 -5.94
N LEU A 305 5.81 -3.91 -6.28
CA LEU A 305 5.14 -4.65 -7.35
C LEU A 305 3.70 -5.00 -6.98
N VAL A 306 3.46 -5.46 -5.75
CA VAL A 306 2.10 -5.73 -5.27
C VAL A 306 1.21 -4.51 -5.42
N TYR A 307 1.66 -3.32 -4.99
CA TYR A 307 0.87 -2.09 -5.14
C TYR A 307 0.69 -1.64 -6.59
N ARG A 308 1.70 -1.81 -7.45
CA ARG A 308 1.57 -1.53 -8.89
C ARG A 308 0.56 -2.48 -9.55
N ASP A 309 0.63 -3.77 -9.26
CA ASP A 309 -0.31 -4.78 -9.75
C ASP A 309 -1.73 -4.46 -9.27
N THR A 310 -1.87 -4.04 -8.00
CA THR A 310 -3.15 -3.60 -7.42
C THR A 310 -3.72 -2.41 -8.19
N GLY A 311 -2.92 -1.37 -8.43
CA GLY A 311 -3.35 -0.21 -9.22
C GLY A 311 -3.78 -0.56 -10.64
N CYS A 312 -3.05 -1.46 -11.30
CA CYS A 312 -3.41 -1.96 -12.63
C CYS A 312 -4.75 -2.71 -12.62
N LEU A 313 -4.97 -3.60 -11.65
CA LEU A 313 -6.22 -4.34 -11.52
C LEU A 313 -7.38 -3.40 -11.15
N MET A 314 -7.19 -2.50 -10.20
CA MET A 314 -8.21 -1.52 -9.80
C MET A 314 -8.60 -0.60 -10.96
N GLN A 315 -7.65 -0.13 -11.78
CA GLN A 315 -7.95 0.64 -12.98
C GLN A 315 -8.73 -0.18 -14.00
N THR A 316 -8.35 -1.45 -14.23
CA THR A 316 -9.10 -2.37 -15.09
C THR A 316 -10.54 -2.54 -14.58
N MET A 317 -10.71 -2.70 -13.27
CA MET A 317 -12.03 -2.78 -12.62
C MET A 317 -12.87 -1.52 -12.81
N CYS A 318 -12.28 -0.33 -12.63
CA CYS A 318 -13.00 0.94 -12.84
C CYS A 318 -13.48 1.12 -14.28
N LEU A 319 -12.62 0.85 -15.25
CA LEU A 319 -12.98 0.95 -16.66
C LEU A 319 -14.08 -0.06 -17.03
N THR A 320 -13.94 -1.30 -16.54
CA THR A 320 -14.96 -2.34 -16.77
C THR A 320 -16.28 -2.00 -16.10
N ALA A 321 -16.26 -1.46 -14.87
CA ALA A 321 -17.49 -0.99 -14.21
C ALA A 321 -18.19 0.09 -15.06
N THR A 322 -17.44 1.09 -15.54
CA THR A 322 -17.97 2.15 -16.42
C THR A 322 -18.52 1.58 -17.72
N ASP A 323 -17.80 0.64 -18.35
CA ASP A 323 -18.22 -0.05 -19.58
C ASP A 323 -19.56 -0.80 -19.41
N LEU A 324 -19.73 -1.45 -18.26
CA LEU A 324 -20.93 -2.20 -17.89
C LEU A 324 -22.07 -1.33 -17.31
N GLY A 325 -21.90 -0.01 -17.24
CA GLY A 325 -22.88 0.89 -16.62
C GLY A 325 -22.99 0.76 -15.11
N LEU A 326 -22.00 0.16 -14.45
CA LEU A 326 -21.88 0.11 -12.98
C LEU A 326 -21.23 1.39 -12.45
N ALA A 327 -21.70 1.83 -11.29
CA ALA A 327 -21.04 2.82 -10.47
C ALA A 327 -19.91 2.18 -9.67
N SER A 328 -18.75 2.83 -9.58
CA SER A 328 -17.62 2.32 -8.80
C SER A 328 -16.84 3.41 -8.09
N CYS A 329 -16.24 3.06 -6.96
CA CYS A 329 -15.28 3.90 -6.24
C CYS A 329 -14.16 3.03 -5.66
N LEU A 330 -12.92 3.43 -5.91
CA LEU A 330 -11.74 2.78 -5.34
C LEU A 330 -11.41 3.34 -3.97
N THR A 331 -10.94 2.48 -3.06
CA THR A 331 -10.33 2.91 -1.80
C THR A 331 -9.03 2.15 -1.55
N GLY A 332 -8.02 2.89 -1.08
CA GLY A 332 -6.73 2.34 -0.67
C GLY A 332 -6.64 2.08 0.83
N ALA A 333 -7.70 2.34 1.60
CA ALA A 333 -7.70 2.06 3.03
C ALA A 333 -7.62 0.55 3.27
N MET A 334 -6.68 0.15 4.10
CA MET A 334 -6.40 -1.24 4.43
C MET A 334 -6.63 -1.46 5.92
N GLU A 335 -7.06 -2.67 6.27
CA GLU A 335 -7.23 -3.06 7.66
C GLU A 335 -5.93 -3.55 8.26
N THR A 336 -5.58 -3.02 9.43
CA THR A 336 -4.47 -3.48 10.26
C THR A 336 -4.92 -3.62 11.72
N PRO A 337 -4.70 -4.78 12.37
CA PRO A 337 -4.13 -6.02 11.84
C PRO A 337 -5.10 -6.68 10.85
N LEU A 338 -4.55 -7.55 10.00
CA LEU A 338 -5.31 -8.29 8.97
C LEU A 338 -6.30 -9.26 9.63
N THR A 339 -7.55 -8.83 9.74
CA THR A 339 -8.57 -9.54 10.51
C THR A 339 -9.82 -9.88 9.73
N ALA A 340 -9.80 -9.76 8.40
CA ALA A 340 -10.96 -10.10 7.59
C ALA A 340 -11.45 -11.54 7.93
N PRO A 341 -12.67 -11.69 8.46
CA PRO A 341 -13.11 -12.95 9.07
C PRO A 341 -13.23 -14.10 8.07
N PHE A 342 -13.44 -13.77 6.80
CA PHE A 342 -13.61 -14.75 5.72
C PHE A 342 -12.29 -15.29 5.14
N LEU A 343 -11.13 -14.81 5.53
CA LEU A 343 -9.85 -15.31 5.01
C LEU A 343 -9.49 -16.71 5.54
N GLY A 344 -10.12 -17.14 6.61
CA GLY A 344 -9.97 -18.49 7.16
C GLY A 344 -8.52 -18.92 7.36
N PRO A 345 -8.11 -20.08 6.80
CA PRO A 345 -6.75 -20.60 6.95
C PRO A 345 -5.69 -19.78 6.21
N HIS A 346 -6.09 -18.83 5.37
CA HIS A 346 -5.19 -18.01 4.59
C HIS A 346 -4.87 -16.66 5.23
N ARG A 347 -5.44 -16.35 6.38
CA ARG A 347 -5.29 -15.07 7.09
C ARG A 347 -3.83 -14.60 7.19
N ASP A 348 -2.92 -15.49 7.57
CA ASP A 348 -1.50 -15.16 7.78
C ASP A 348 -0.69 -15.07 6.48
N ARG A 349 -1.30 -15.40 5.34
CA ARG A 349 -0.64 -15.42 4.03
C ARG A 349 -1.11 -14.34 3.08
N LEU A 350 -2.23 -13.69 3.39
CA LEU A 350 -2.87 -12.69 2.55
C LEU A 350 -2.73 -11.31 3.18
N ILE A 351 -2.39 -10.33 2.36
CA ILE A 351 -2.29 -8.93 2.77
C ILE A 351 -3.41 -8.16 2.07
N HIS A 352 -4.22 -7.44 2.83
CA HIS A 352 -5.20 -6.51 2.26
C HIS A 352 -4.49 -5.40 1.50
N VAL A 353 -4.91 -5.10 0.27
CA VAL A 353 -4.22 -4.13 -0.60
C VAL A 353 -5.14 -3.12 -1.29
N GLY A 354 -6.45 -3.21 -1.09
CA GLY A 354 -7.40 -2.22 -1.60
C GLY A 354 -8.80 -2.77 -1.79
N ASN A 355 -9.74 -1.87 -2.11
CA ASN A 355 -11.14 -2.19 -2.30
C ASN A 355 -11.73 -1.45 -3.49
N VAL A 356 -12.83 -2.02 -4.03
CA VAL A 356 -13.67 -1.36 -5.04
C VAL A 356 -15.12 -1.44 -4.58
N ALA A 357 -15.75 -0.32 -4.30
CA ALA A 357 -17.19 -0.26 -4.10
C ALA A 357 -17.88 -0.39 -5.46
N LEU A 358 -18.97 -1.16 -5.51
CA LEU A 358 -19.75 -1.42 -6.72
C LEU A 358 -21.26 -1.29 -6.44
N GLY A 359 -21.99 -0.75 -7.41
CA GLY A 359 -23.44 -0.66 -7.36
C GLY A 359 -24.00 -0.17 -8.68
N LEU A 360 -25.32 -0.02 -8.76
CA LEU A 360 -25.97 0.68 -9.86
C LEU A 360 -25.92 2.19 -9.62
N PRO A 361 -25.77 3.03 -10.64
CA PRO A 361 -25.81 4.48 -10.49
C PRO A 361 -27.22 4.96 -10.07
N THR A 362 -27.32 6.00 -9.26
CA THR A 362 -28.61 6.60 -8.82
C THR A 362 -29.37 7.27 -9.95
N VAL A 363 -28.68 7.80 -10.94
CA VAL A 363 -29.21 8.42 -12.16
C VAL A 363 -28.22 8.10 -13.28
N PRO A 364 -28.66 7.96 -14.55
CA PRO A 364 -27.73 7.94 -15.68
C PRO A 364 -26.85 9.19 -15.56
N SER A 365 -25.60 8.95 -15.24
CA SER A 365 -24.71 10.00 -14.80
C SER A 365 -24.33 10.90 -15.95
N ALA A 366 -24.94 12.07 -16.04
CA ALA A 366 -24.34 13.17 -16.79
C ALA A 366 -22.92 13.40 -16.25
N ALA A 367 -21.93 13.44 -17.12
CA ALA A 367 -20.59 13.83 -16.73
C ALA A 367 -20.67 15.16 -15.97
N PRO A 368 -19.94 15.34 -14.88
CA PRO A 368 -19.90 16.64 -14.23
C PRO A 368 -19.49 17.68 -15.26
N ALA A 369 -20.17 18.82 -15.27
CA ALA A 369 -19.72 19.95 -16.06
C ALA A 369 -18.28 20.28 -15.59
N LEU A 370 -17.31 19.98 -16.43
CA LEU A 370 -15.92 20.33 -16.14
C LEU A 370 -15.78 21.82 -16.42
N GLU A 371 -15.27 22.58 -15.48
CA GLU A 371 -14.85 23.95 -15.75
C GLU A 371 -13.72 23.93 -16.78
N PRO A 372 -13.73 24.80 -17.81
CA PRO A 372 -12.63 24.89 -18.75
C PRO A 372 -11.35 25.22 -17.98
N LEU A 373 -10.24 24.59 -18.36
CA LEU A 373 -8.92 24.96 -17.87
C LEU A 373 -8.64 26.40 -18.32
N THR A 374 -8.95 27.39 -17.47
CA THR A 374 -8.64 28.79 -17.72
C THR A 374 -7.26 29.09 -17.10
N GLY A 375 -6.27 29.28 -17.96
CA GLY A 375 -4.99 29.91 -17.61
C GLY A 375 -3.91 28.93 -17.13
N TYR A 376 -3.16 28.38 -18.07
CA TYR A 376 -1.73 28.08 -17.94
C TYR A 376 -0.98 28.91 -18.98
#